data_505d7164eb872f188343d292f0da0a0b
#
_entry.id   505d7164eb872f188343d292f0da0a0b
#
_cell.length_a   1.000
_cell.length_b   1.000
_cell.length_c   1.000
_cell.angle_alpha   90.00
_cell.angle_beta   90.00
_cell.angle_gamma   90.00
#
_symmetry.space_group_name_H-M   'P 1'
#
loop_
_entity.id
_entity.type
_entity.pdbx_description
1 polymer ?
#
loop_
_entity_poly.entity_id
_entity_poly.type
_entity_poly.pdbx_seq_one_letter_code
_entity_poly.pdbx_strand_id
1 'polypeptide(L)'
;IQRAINGIKIAIEQIGLQEGHEIAMGHTASSANRIAYTMKEPIGVVAAISAFNHPFNLAVHQVIPAIAVGCPVIIRPATQTPMSAIKLVEILKEAGLPNGWAQAVVCDRNAGELLVTSPKTAFFTFIGSGPVGWYLNSKSSPGTRSALEHGGVAPVIVEPDADIEAMIPDLVKGGFYHAGQVCVSVQRIFVHESIADTVASKIAEKASKLVVGNQLDPKTEVGPLINHNEVNRVEEWVNEAVTKGGKILTKKKRIGDSCFEPTV
;
A
#
# COMPACT_ATOMS: atom_id res chain seq x y z
N ILE A 1 8.61 -3.30 10.57
CA ILE A 1 8.82 -2.30 11.65
C ILE A 1 9.89 -1.29 11.25
N GLN A 2 11.09 -1.72 10.80
CA GLN A 2 12.19 -0.78 10.48
C GLN A 2 11.81 0.28 9.44
N ARG A 3 11.09 -0.08 8.37
CA ARG A 3 10.59 0.87 7.38
C ARG A 3 9.66 1.93 7.99
N ALA A 4 8.80 1.53 8.92
CA ALA A 4 7.92 2.44 9.64
C ALA A 4 8.70 3.42 10.53
N ILE A 5 9.71 2.93 11.25
CA ILE A 5 10.61 3.79 12.05
C ILE A 5 11.31 4.81 11.15
N ASN A 6 11.82 4.39 10.00
CA ASN A 6 12.45 5.30 9.06
C ASN A 6 11.47 6.35 8.52
N GLY A 7 10.23 5.95 8.23
CA GLY A 7 9.16 6.88 7.83
C GLY A 7 8.87 7.95 8.90
N ILE A 8 8.85 7.54 10.17
CA ILE A 8 8.68 8.49 11.30
C ILE A 8 9.86 9.48 11.37
N LYS A 9 11.10 8.99 11.23
CA LYS A 9 12.30 9.86 11.22
C LYS A 9 12.24 10.89 10.10
N ILE A 10 11.89 10.46 8.89
CA ILE A 10 11.71 11.37 7.75
C ILE A 10 10.62 12.41 8.05
N ALA A 11 9.50 12.01 8.64
CA ALA A 11 8.44 12.96 8.99
C ALA A 11 8.92 14.01 10.02
N ILE A 12 9.73 13.61 11.00
CA ILE A 12 10.34 14.54 11.98
C ILE A 12 11.24 15.56 11.27
N GLU A 13 12.09 15.10 10.35
CA GLU A 13 12.97 15.98 9.55
C GLU A 13 12.17 16.96 8.70
N GLN A 14 11.04 16.53 8.14
CA GLN A 14 10.18 17.36 7.30
C GLN A 14 9.39 18.43 8.05
N ILE A 15 9.23 18.34 9.38
CA ILE A 15 8.52 19.37 10.16
C ILE A 15 9.21 20.73 10.02
N GLY A 16 10.53 20.76 10.10
CA GLY A 16 11.32 21.98 9.97
C GLY A 16 11.38 22.56 8.54
N LEU A 17 10.91 21.82 7.55
CA LEU A 17 10.93 22.22 6.13
C LEU A 17 9.57 22.72 5.63
N GLN A 18 8.61 22.97 6.53
CA GLN A 18 7.27 23.47 6.18
C GLN A 18 7.27 24.98 5.96
N GLU A 19 8.04 25.44 4.96
CA GLU A 19 8.19 26.86 4.64
C GLU A 19 7.10 27.37 3.70
N GLY A 20 6.80 28.66 3.79
CA GLY A 20 6.06 29.41 2.79
C GLY A 20 7.00 30.04 1.75
N HIS A 21 6.44 30.75 0.81
CA HIS A 21 7.19 31.43 -0.25
C HIS A 21 6.83 32.91 -0.28
N GLU A 22 7.82 33.76 -0.47
CA GLU A 22 7.61 35.14 -0.87
C GLU A 22 7.17 35.18 -2.34
N ILE A 23 6.15 35.98 -2.63
CA ILE A 23 5.65 36.18 -3.98
C ILE A 23 6.08 37.61 -4.43
N ALA A 24 6.89 37.65 -5.49
CA ALA A 24 7.33 38.94 -6.05
C ALA A 24 6.15 39.76 -6.48
N MET A 25 6.02 40.98 -5.92
CA MET A 25 5.02 41.96 -6.25
C MET A 25 5.69 43.14 -7.00
N GLY A 26 4.94 44.06 -7.59
CA GLY A 26 5.51 45.21 -8.27
C GLY A 26 5.55 45.11 -9.79
N HIS A 27 5.02 44.03 -10.36
CA HIS A 27 4.88 43.88 -11.83
C HIS A 27 3.86 44.86 -12.46
N THR A 28 2.99 45.43 -11.62
CA THR A 28 2.03 46.45 -12.03
C THR A 28 2.00 47.59 -11.02
N ALA A 29 1.59 48.78 -11.42
CA ALA A 29 1.44 49.93 -10.54
C ALA A 29 0.50 49.63 -9.34
N SER A 30 -0.52 48.80 -9.54
CA SER A 30 -1.47 48.41 -8.48
C SER A 30 -0.89 47.45 -7.46
N SER A 31 0.20 46.74 -7.77
CA SER A 31 0.85 45.76 -6.89
C SER A 31 2.19 46.25 -6.31
N ALA A 32 2.71 47.40 -6.77
CA ALA A 32 4.05 47.89 -6.43
C ALA A 32 4.31 48.11 -4.93
N ASN A 33 3.28 48.42 -4.13
CA ASN A 33 3.39 48.66 -2.69
C ASN A 33 2.76 47.55 -1.86
N ARG A 34 2.71 46.30 -2.39
CA ARG A 34 2.16 45.13 -1.69
C ARG A 34 3.26 44.14 -1.35
N ILE A 35 3.11 43.47 -0.23
CA ILE A 35 3.89 42.30 0.15
C ILE A 35 2.95 41.12 0.08
N ALA A 36 3.38 40.01 -0.56
CA ALA A 36 2.63 38.78 -0.61
C ALA A 36 3.54 37.59 -0.27
N TYR A 37 3.03 36.70 0.53
CA TYR A 37 3.71 35.44 0.90
C TYR A 37 2.66 34.37 1.15
N THR A 38 3.11 33.11 1.07
CA THR A 38 2.30 31.95 1.40
C THR A 38 2.70 31.41 2.78
N MET A 39 1.75 30.85 3.49
CA MET A 39 1.98 30.04 4.70
C MET A 39 1.26 28.71 4.53
N LYS A 40 1.82 27.66 5.13
CA LYS A 40 1.16 26.36 5.20
C LYS A 40 0.38 26.27 6.50
N GLU A 41 -0.86 25.81 6.40
CA GLU A 41 -1.73 25.60 7.55
C GLU A 41 -2.28 24.18 7.53
N PRO A 42 -2.59 23.57 8.71
CA PRO A 42 -3.27 22.29 8.77
C PRO A 42 -4.58 22.31 7.98
N ILE A 43 -4.78 21.32 7.11
CA ILE A 43 -5.98 21.26 6.25
C ILE A 43 -7.26 20.91 7.05
N GLY A 44 -7.12 20.27 8.22
CA GLY A 44 -8.24 19.82 9.05
C GLY A 44 -8.18 18.31 9.33
N VAL A 45 -9.33 17.72 9.63
CA VAL A 45 -9.40 16.29 9.99
C VAL A 45 -9.07 15.39 8.79
N VAL A 46 -8.19 14.43 9.02
CA VAL A 46 -7.80 13.39 8.06
C VAL A 46 -8.55 12.10 8.37
N ALA A 47 -9.24 11.56 7.38
CA ALA A 47 -9.79 10.20 7.42
C ALA A 47 -8.82 9.27 6.68
N ALA A 48 -8.34 8.23 7.36
CA ALA A 48 -7.43 7.22 6.82
C ALA A 48 -8.08 5.85 6.80
N ILE A 49 -8.10 5.19 5.64
CA ILE A 49 -8.53 3.79 5.50
C ILE A 49 -7.33 2.98 5.02
N SER A 50 -6.89 2.03 5.85
CA SER A 50 -5.63 1.30 5.66
C SER A 50 -5.84 -0.13 5.17
N ALA A 51 -4.81 -0.69 4.53
CA ALA A 51 -4.78 -2.05 4.02
C ALA A 51 -4.18 -3.05 5.03
N PHE A 52 -4.34 -4.34 4.72
CA PHE A 52 -3.96 -5.44 5.62
C PHE A 52 -2.52 -5.92 5.48
N ASN A 53 -1.88 -5.71 4.33
CA ASN A 53 -0.65 -6.40 3.96
C ASN A 53 0.61 -5.93 4.71
N HIS A 54 0.73 -4.65 4.99
CA HIS A 54 1.79 -4.07 5.83
C HIS A 54 1.18 -3.18 6.92
N PRO A 55 0.36 -3.74 7.83
CA PRO A 55 -0.59 -2.98 8.63
C PRO A 55 0.03 -1.89 9.49
N PHE A 56 1.23 -2.13 10.07
CA PHE A 56 1.92 -1.11 10.85
C PHE A 56 2.55 -0.03 9.97
N ASN A 57 3.26 -0.44 8.91
CA ASN A 57 3.95 0.51 8.03
C ASN A 57 2.96 1.43 7.30
N LEU A 58 1.84 0.88 6.81
CA LEU A 58 0.83 1.67 6.11
C LEU A 58 0.07 2.60 7.05
N ALA A 59 -0.21 2.17 8.29
CA ALA A 59 -0.76 3.06 9.32
C ALA A 59 0.19 4.23 9.60
N VAL A 60 1.50 3.98 9.72
CA VAL A 60 2.50 5.03 9.88
C VAL A 60 2.49 6.01 8.70
N HIS A 61 2.43 5.51 7.46
CA HIS A 61 2.39 6.36 6.25
C HIS A 61 1.16 7.27 6.17
N GLN A 62 0.05 6.88 6.79
CA GLN A 62 -1.18 7.67 6.79
C GLN A 62 -1.32 8.58 8.02
N VAL A 63 -0.90 8.09 9.19
CA VAL A 63 -1.10 8.78 10.48
C VAL A 63 0.01 9.80 10.75
N ILE A 64 1.26 9.42 10.57
CA ILE A 64 2.39 10.26 10.98
C ILE A 64 2.51 11.56 10.15
N PRO A 65 2.38 11.54 8.82
CA PRO A 65 2.39 12.79 8.06
C PRO A 65 1.26 13.74 8.42
N ALA A 66 0.06 13.22 8.73
CA ALA A 66 -1.06 14.03 9.16
C ALA A 66 -0.73 14.77 10.48
N ILE A 67 -0.21 14.04 11.47
CA ILE A 67 0.17 14.62 12.78
C ILE A 67 1.31 15.60 12.61
N ALA A 68 2.32 15.29 11.81
CA ALA A 68 3.50 16.13 11.59
C ALA A 68 3.15 17.52 11.03
N VAL A 69 2.05 17.63 10.25
CA VAL A 69 1.56 18.90 9.72
C VAL A 69 0.41 19.49 10.53
N GLY A 70 0.17 19.00 11.75
CA GLY A 70 -0.84 19.53 12.65
C GLY A 70 -2.28 19.14 12.35
N CYS A 71 -2.52 18.02 11.64
CA CYS A 71 -3.85 17.54 11.34
C CYS A 71 -4.24 16.38 12.26
N PRO A 72 -5.40 16.43 12.94
CA PRO A 72 -5.92 15.25 13.62
C PRO A 72 -6.34 14.18 12.62
N VAL A 73 -6.18 12.90 13.01
CA VAL A 73 -6.43 11.77 12.11
C VAL A 73 -7.28 10.68 12.75
N ILE A 74 -8.23 10.18 12.00
CA ILE A 74 -9.01 8.98 12.35
C ILE A 74 -8.63 7.88 11.35
N ILE A 75 -8.00 6.81 11.86
CA ILE A 75 -7.63 5.65 11.03
C ILE A 75 -8.60 4.49 11.24
N ARG A 76 -9.16 3.98 10.13
CA ARG A 76 -9.83 2.71 10.06
C ARG A 76 -8.85 1.66 9.50
N PRO A 77 -8.29 0.79 10.35
CA PRO A 77 -7.44 -0.30 9.86
C PRO A 77 -8.26 -1.34 9.10
N ALA A 78 -7.58 -2.21 8.36
CA ALA A 78 -8.21 -3.40 7.82
C ALA A 78 -8.71 -4.30 8.95
N THR A 79 -9.91 -4.85 8.77
CA THR A 79 -10.58 -5.66 9.80
C THR A 79 -9.77 -6.89 10.23
N GLN A 80 -8.98 -7.45 9.30
CA GLN A 80 -8.14 -8.63 9.56
C GLN A 80 -6.86 -8.31 10.34
N THR A 81 -6.39 -7.05 10.34
CA THR A 81 -5.11 -6.65 10.94
C THR A 81 -5.20 -5.35 11.75
N PRO A 82 -6.17 -5.20 12.66
CA PRO A 82 -6.44 -3.93 13.33
C PRO A 82 -5.40 -3.56 14.38
N MET A 83 -4.77 -4.54 15.02
CA MET A 83 -3.92 -4.35 16.21
C MET A 83 -2.74 -3.41 15.97
N SER A 84 -2.18 -3.41 14.76
CA SER A 84 -1.04 -2.56 14.43
C SER A 84 -1.37 -1.07 14.49
N ALA A 85 -2.54 -0.67 13.97
CA ALA A 85 -2.99 0.72 14.03
C ALA A 85 -3.42 1.13 15.44
N ILE A 86 -4.09 0.24 16.17
CA ILE A 86 -4.47 0.46 17.57
C ILE A 86 -3.20 0.72 18.39
N LYS A 87 -2.18 -0.16 18.26
CA LYS A 87 -0.92 0.00 18.99
C LYS A 87 -0.15 1.25 18.61
N LEU A 88 -0.18 1.65 17.33
CA LEU A 88 0.41 2.93 16.91
C LEU A 88 -0.23 4.11 17.65
N VAL A 89 -1.57 4.15 17.72
CA VAL A 89 -2.30 5.22 18.42
C VAL A 89 -2.00 5.23 19.93
N GLU A 90 -1.90 4.05 20.55
CA GLU A 90 -1.48 3.93 21.95
C GLU A 90 -0.08 4.49 22.18
N ILE A 91 0.90 4.11 21.37
CA ILE A 91 2.28 4.61 21.43
C ILE A 91 2.32 6.14 21.28
N LEU A 92 1.54 6.71 20.37
CA LEU A 92 1.47 8.16 20.18
C LEU A 92 0.89 8.88 21.42
N LYS A 93 -0.13 8.30 22.06
CA LYS A 93 -0.67 8.82 23.33
C LYS A 93 0.35 8.73 24.46
N GLU A 94 1.04 7.59 24.60
CA GLU A 94 2.11 7.40 25.58
C GLU A 94 3.26 8.40 25.37
N ALA A 95 3.54 8.77 24.11
CA ALA A 95 4.52 9.78 23.74
C ALA A 95 4.05 11.25 23.98
N GLY A 96 2.83 11.46 24.48
CA GLY A 96 2.30 12.78 24.83
C GLY A 96 1.45 13.44 23.74
N LEU A 97 1.04 12.72 22.69
CA LEU A 97 0.11 13.27 21.71
C LEU A 97 -1.23 13.60 22.39
N PRO A 98 -1.77 14.83 22.24
CA PRO A 98 -3.01 15.21 22.90
C PRO A 98 -4.18 14.29 22.53
N ASN A 99 -5.12 14.11 23.47
CA ASN A 99 -6.30 13.32 23.25
C ASN A 99 -7.11 13.81 22.03
N GLY A 100 -7.58 12.86 21.20
CA GLY A 100 -8.37 13.16 20.03
C GLY A 100 -7.55 13.43 18.75
N TRP A 101 -6.22 13.63 18.85
CA TRP A 101 -5.39 13.87 17.67
C TRP A 101 -5.19 12.65 16.78
N ALA A 102 -5.06 11.48 17.36
CA ALA A 102 -5.04 10.22 16.63
C ALA A 102 -6.05 9.24 17.24
N GLN A 103 -6.87 8.65 16.40
CA GLN A 103 -7.89 7.68 16.82
C GLN A 103 -7.90 6.49 15.86
N ALA A 104 -7.90 5.26 16.36
CA ALA A 104 -8.11 4.05 15.59
C ALA A 104 -9.52 3.54 15.82
N VAL A 105 -10.29 3.40 14.73
CA VAL A 105 -11.70 2.96 14.78
C VAL A 105 -11.85 1.67 13.99
N VAL A 106 -12.11 0.57 14.68
CA VAL A 106 -12.43 -0.72 14.06
C VAL A 106 -13.92 -0.78 13.84
N CYS A 107 -14.33 -0.75 12.59
CA CYS A 107 -15.74 -0.71 12.22
C CYS A 107 -16.00 -1.45 10.90
N ASP A 108 -17.25 -1.69 10.58
CA ASP A 108 -17.69 -2.26 9.31
C ASP A 108 -17.48 -1.29 8.12
N ARG A 109 -17.92 -1.71 6.94
CA ARG A 109 -17.77 -0.91 5.72
C ARG A 109 -18.65 0.34 5.75
N ASN A 110 -19.87 0.23 6.26
CA ASN A 110 -20.83 1.33 6.28
C ASN A 110 -20.38 2.44 7.22
N ALA A 111 -19.94 2.10 8.43
CA ALA A 111 -19.36 3.06 9.35
C ALA A 111 -18.03 3.65 8.83
N GLY A 112 -17.24 2.86 8.11
CA GLY A 112 -16.04 3.34 7.42
C GLY A 112 -16.33 4.36 6.31
N GLU A 113 -17.44 4.19 5.58
CA GLU A 113 -17.90 5.15 4.56
C GLU A 113 -18.27 6.50 5.20
N LEU A 114 -18.85 6.50 6.40
CA LEU A 114 -19.19 7.74 7.12
C LEU A 114 -17.96 8.62 7.39
N LEU A 115 -16.78 8.04 7.57
CA LEU A 115 -15.55 8.83 7.72
C LEU A 115 -15.24 9.64 6.46
N VAL A 116 -15.54 9.10 5.28
CA VAL A 116 -15.23 9.73 3.99
C VAL A 116 -16.32 10.71 3.58
N THR A 117 -17.58 10.38 3.85
CA THR A 117 -18.75 11.20 3.48
C THR A 117 -19.01 12.35 4.46
N SER A 118 -18.34 12.38 5.61
CA SER A 118 -18.49 13.43 6.60
C SER A 118 -18.02 14.79 6.08
N PRO A 119 -18.81 15.85 6.18
CA PRO A 119 -18.37 17.20 5.79
C PRO A 119 -17.27 17.76 6.70
N LYS A 120 -16.97 17.09 7.82
CA LYS A 120 -15.86 17.45 8.71
C LYS A 120 -14.52 16.88 8.27
N THR A 121 -14.50 15.96 7.29
CA THR A 121 -13.28 15.38 6.75
C THR A 121 -12.71 16.29 5.67
N ALA A 122 -11.55 16.87 5.95
CA ALA A 122 -10.87 17.75 5.02
C ALA A 122 -9.96 17.00 4.03
N PHE A 123 -9.41 15.86 4.45
CA PHE A 123 -8.55 15.01 3.64
C PHE A 123 -8.89 13.53 3.84
N PHE A 124 -8.95 12.79 2.75
CA PHE A 124 -9.18 11.34 2.75
C PHE A 124 -7.98 10.62 2.15
N THR A 125 -7.36 9.73 2.93
CA THR A 125 -6.30 8.85 2.44
C THR A 125 -6.75 7.40 2.48
N PHE A 126 -6.56 6.71 1.36
CA PHE A 126 -7.00 5.33 1.18
C PHE A 126 -5.86 4.46 0.63
N ILE A 127 -5.68 3.29 1.23
CA ILE A 127 -4.80 2.24 0.73
C ILE A 127 -5.60 0.95 0.60
N GLY A 128 -5.76 0.44 -0.61
CA GLY A 128 -6.55 -0.76 -0.87
C GLY A 128 -6.83 -1.02 -2.35
N SER A 129 -7.92 -1.72 -2.65
CA SER A 129 -8.28 -2.03 -4.04
C SER A 129 -8.83 -0.81 -4.79
N GLY A 130 -8.50 -0.70 -6.09
CA GLY A 130 -8.95 0.39 -6.95
C GLY A 130 -10.47 0.62 -6.95
N PRO A 131 -11.30 -0.41 -7.16
CA PRO A 131 -12.75 -0.25 -7.15
C PRO A 131 -13.30 0.35 -5.86
N VAL A 132 -12.77 -0.07 -4.69
CA VAL A 132 -13.19 0.47 -3.39
C VAL A 132 -12.72 1.92 -3.21
N GLY A 133 -11.46 2.22 -3.57
CA GLY A 133 -10.94 3.58 -3.45
C GLY A 133 -11.71 4.57 -4.33
N TRP A 134 -11.97 4.25 -5.57
CA TRP A 134 -12.75 5.09 -6.47
C TRP A 134 -14.20 5.24 -6.03
N TYR A 135 -14.82 4.17 -5.53
CA TYR A 135 -16.16 4.24 -4.96
C TYR A 135 -16.20 5.22 -3.78
N LEU A 136 -15.31 5.08 -2.81
CA LEU A 136 -15.25 5.97 -1.64
C LEU A 136 -14.95 7.42 -2.06
N ASN A 137 -14.04 7.62 -2.99
CA ASN A 137 -13.72 8.95 -3.51
C ASN A 137 -14.92 9.62 -4.16
N SER A 138 -15.73 8.87 -4.90
CA SER A 138 -16.96 9.40 -5.51
C SER A 138 -18.04 9.80 -4.50
N LYS A 139 -17.92 9.34 -3.25
CA LYS A 139 -18.84 9.63 -2.14
C LYS A 139 -18.31 10.69 -1.18
N SER A 140 -17.07 11.13 -1.34
CA SER A 140 -16.48 12.14 -0.47
C SER A 140 -17.24 13.46 -0.52
N SER A 141 -17.27 14.16 0.61
CA SER A 141 -17.95 15.46 0.69
C SER A 141 -17.29 16.49 -0.24
N PRO A 142 -18.06 17.43 -0.81
CA PRO A 142 -17.49 18.52 -1.60
C PRO A 142 -16.38 19.24 -0.84
N GLY A 143 -15.24 19.47 -1.50
CA GLY A 143 -14.08 20.12 -0.90
C GLY A 143 -13.11 19.19 -0.18
N THR A 144 -13.47 17.93 0.11
CA THR A 144 -12.54 16.93 0.63
C THR A 144 -11.47 16.62 -0.42
N ARG A 145 -10.19 16.76 -0.05
CA ARG A 145 -9.08 16.30 -0.89
C ARG A 145 -8.80 14.83 -0.62
N SER A 146 -8.25 14.13 -1.60
CA SER A 146 -7.96 12.70 -1.47
C SER A 146 -6.60 12.30 -2.01
N ALA A 147 -6.03 11.23 -1.41
CA ALA A 147 -4.91 10.46 -1.93
C ALA A 147 -5.27 8.98 -1.89
N LEU A 148 -5.20 8.33 -3.04
CA LEU A 148 -5.60 6.94 -3.22
C LEU A 148 -4.39 6.11 -3.66
N GLU A 149 -4.04 5.11 -2.85
CA GLU A 149 -2.99 4.14 -3.12
C GLU A 149 -3.65 2.78 -3.42
N HIS A 150 -3.62 2.39 -4.69
CA HIS A 150 -4.26 1.17 -5.17
C HIS A 150 -3.28 0.03 -5.38
N GLY A 151 -3.80 -1.17 -5.63
CA GLY A 151 -3.02 -2.28 -6.13
C GLY A 151 -2.52 -2.04 -7.55
N GLY A 152 -1.54 -2.84 -7.96
CA GLY A 152 -0.93 -2.77 -9.28
C GLY A 152 -0.53 -4.15 -9.77
N VAL A 153 0.07 -4.20 -10.96
CA VAL A 153 0.58 -5.43 -11.58
C VAL A 153 2.11 -5.37 -11.83
N ALA A 154 2.76 -4.27 -11.49
CA ALA A 154 4.21 -4.02 -11.58
C ALA A 154 4.84 -4.73 -12.79
N PRO A 155 4.54 -4.33 -14.03
CA PRO A 155 5.04 -4.99 -15.22
C PRO A 155 6.56 -4.82 -15.33
N VAL A 156 7.24 -5.89 -15.75
CA VAL A 156 8.68 -5.91 -16.04
C VAL A 156 8.88 -6.24 -17.52
N ILE A 157 9.76 -5.53 -18.18
CA ILE A 157 10.19 -5.80 -19.56
C ILE A 157 11.61 -6.35 -19.50
N VAL A 158 11.86 -7.48 -20.18
CA VAL A 158 13.15 -8.16 -20.20
C VAL A 158 13.65 -8.22 -21.64
N GLU A 159 14.70 -7.46 -21.92
CA GLU A 159 15.38 -7.41 -23.21
C GLU A 159 16.38 -8.57 -23.38
N PRO A 160 16.78 -8.90 -24.64
CA PRO A 160 17.65 -10.05 -24.91
C PRO A 160 19.04 -10.00 -24.25
N ASP A 161 19.54 -8.82 -23.94
CA ASP A 161 20.85 -8.56 -23.33
C ASP A 161 20.81 -8.47 -21.80
N ALA A 162 19.64 -8.73 -21.18
CA ALA A 162 19.51 -8.72 -19.74
C ALA A 162 20.34 -9.83 -19.08
N ASP A 163 20.94 -9.54 -17.92
CA ASP A 163 21.59 -10.54 -17.08
C ASP A 163 20.52 -11.41 -16.39
N ILE A 164 20.21 -12.54 -17.05
CA ILE A 164 19.16 -13.46 -16.60
C ILE A 164 19.46 -14.00 -15.19
N GLU A 165 20.70 -14.36 -14.90
CA GLU A 165 21.05 -14.95 -13.60
C GLU A 165 20.90 -13.95 -12.46
N ALA A 166 21.27 -12.71 -12.67
CA ALA A 166 21.15 -11.66 -11.67
C ALA A 166 19.69 -11.27 -11.40
N MET A 167 18.82 -11.24 -12.44
CA MET A 167 17.45 -10.76 -12.28
C MET A 167 16.48 -11.81 -11.72
N ILE A 168 16.69 -13.12 -11.92
CA ILE A 168 15.73 -14.17 -11.51
C ILE A 168 15.40 -14.12 -10.01
N PRO A 169 16.37 -13.98 -9.08
CA PRO A 169 16.06 -13.88 -7.66
C PRO A 169 15.14 -12.71 -7.33
N ASP A 170 15.34 -11.56 -7.96
CA ASP A 170 14.53 -10.36 -7.71
C ASP A 170 13.13 -10.49 -8.30
N LEU A 171 12.99 -11.07 -9.49
CA LEU A 171 11.68 -11.35 -10.10
C LEU A 171 10.85 -12.31 -9.25
N VAL A 172 11.45 -13.39 -8.77
CA VAL A 172 10.78 -14.36 -7.90
C VAL A 172 10.39 -13.74 -6.56
N LYS A 173 11.30 -12.99 -5.93
CA LYS A 173 10.99 -12.24 -4.71
C LYS A 173 9.89 -11.21 -4.95
N GLY A 174 9.98 -10.44 -6.04
CA GLY A 174 8.98 -9.44 -6.42
C GLY A 174 7.60 -10.04 -6.67
N GLY A 175 7.53 -11.24 -7.25
CA GLY A 175 6.27 -11.92 -7.56
C GLY A 175 5.60 -12.59 -6.35
N PHE A 176 6.40 -13.18 -5.44
CA PHE A 176 5.86 -14.07 -4.39
C PHE A 176 6.04 -13.56 -2.97
N TYR A 177 6.73 -12.45 -2.74
CA TYR A 177 6.81 -11.79 -1.45
C TYR A 177 5.41 -11.51 -0.88
N HIS A 178 5.18 -11.81 0.39
CA HIS A 178 3.86 -11.74 1.03
C HIS A 178 2.75 -12.51 0.29
N ALA A 179 3.09 -13.63 -0.35
CA ALA A 179 2.16 -14.38 -1.20
C ALA A 179 1.56 -13.51 -2.34
N GLY A 180 2.34 -12.56 -2.89
CA GLY A 180 1.89 -11.64 -3.93
C GLY A 180 0.93 -10.54 -3.47
N GLN A 181 0.62 -10.44 -2.17
CA GLN A 181 -0.35 -9.50 -1.63
C GLN A 181 0.24 -8.10 -1.40
N VAL A 182 0.97 -7.59 -2.37
CA VAL A 182 1.65 -6.29 -2.32
C VAL A 182 1.31 -5.47 -3.56
N CYS A 183 1.08 -4.17 -3.40
CA CYS A 183 0.75 -3.26 -4.50
C CYS A 183 1.84 -3.20 -5.59
N VAL A 184 3.09 -3.49 -5.23
CA VAL A 184 4.27 -3.54 -6.12
C VAL A 184 4.64 -4.97 -6.53
N SER A 185 3.78 -5.96 -6.32
CA SER A 185 4.05 -7.35 -6.70
C SER A 185 4.19 -7.48 -8.21
N VAL A 186 5.30 -8.07 -8.66
CA VAL A 186 5.56 -8.36 -10.08
C VAL A 186 4.62 -9.47 -10.54
N GLN A 187 3.61 -9.11 -11.33
CA GLN A 187 2.58 -10.04 -11.81
C GLN A 187 2.66 -10.27 -13.32
N ARG A 188 3.34 -9.38 -14.06
CA ARG A 188 3.51 -9.48 -15.51
C ARG A 188 4.96 -9.27 -15.89
N ILE A 189 5.52 -10.25 -16.59
CA ILE A 189 6.89 -10.17 -17.09
C ILE A 189 6.79 -10.35 -18.62
N PHE A 190 7.13 -9.29 -19.35
CA PHE A 190 7.17 -9.29 -20.80
C PHE A 190 8.60 -9.57 -21.21
N VAL A 191 8.81 -10.72 -21.82
CA VAL A 191 10.15 -11.23 -22.17
C VAL A 191 10.28 -11.29 -23.69
N HIS A 192 11.43 -10.82 -24.21
CA HIS A 192 11.73 -10.97 -25.63
C HIS A 192 11.70 -12.45 -26.03
N GLU A 193 11.11 -12.77 -27.19
CA GLU A 193 10.84 -14.14 -27.61
C GLU A 193 12.08 -15.06 -27.63
N SER A 194 13.25 -14.51 -27.96
CA SER A 194 14.50 -15.28 -28.07
C SER A 194 14.99 -15.87 -26.74
N ILE A 195 14.54 -15.33 -25.59
CA ILE A 195 14.94 -15.76 -24.24
C ILE A 195 13.76 -16.16 -23.36
N ALA A 196 12.52 -16.10 -23.89
CA ALA A 196 11.30 -16.28 -23.12
C ALA A 196 11.23 -17.64 -22.40
N ASP A 197 11.51 -18.74 -23.11
CA ASP A 197 11.50 -20.08 -22.52
C ASP A 197 12.57 -20.26 -21.44
N THR A 198 13.73 -19.69 -21.62
CA THR A 198 14.83 -19.72 -20.64
C THR A 198 14.44 -18.99 -19.37
N VAL A 199 13.94 -17.76 -19.49
CA VAL A 199 13.51 -16.93 -18.36
C VAL A 199 12.34 -17.59 -17.63
N ALA A 200 11.31 -18.05 -18.36
CA ALA A 200 10.16 -18.70 -17.77
C ALA A 200 10.54 -19.97 -16.98
N SER A 201 11.42 -20.82 -17.55
CA SER A 201 11.89 -22.04 -16.89
C SER A 201 12.68 -21.72 -15.61
N LYS A 202 13.58 -20.71 -15.62
CA LYS A 202 14.35 -20.33 -14.46
C LYS A 202 13.49 -19.72 -13.35
N ILE A 203 12.52 -18.86 -13.70
CA ILE A 203 11.54 -18.34 -12.73
C ILE A 203 10.77 -19.49 -12.10
N ALA A 204 10.24 -20.42 -12.90
CA ALA A 204 9.49 -21.57 -12.41
C ALA A 204 10.31 -22.47 -11.50
N GLU A 205 11.57 -22.78 -11.88
CA GLU A 205 12.49 -23.55 -11.05
C GLU A 205 12.74 -22.89 -9.70
N LYS A 206 13.05 -21.59 -9.70
CA LYS A 206 13.33 -20.84 -8.47
C LYS A 206 12.08 -20.69 -7.59
N ALA A 207 10.93 -20.38 -8.19
CA ALA A 207 9.64 -20.25 -7.49
C ALA A 207 9.21 -21.57 -6.84
N SER A 208 9.43 -22.70 -7.50
CA SER A 208 9.11 -24.03 -6.97
C SER A 208 9.94 -24.45 -5.74
N LYS A 209 11.03 -23.74 -5.46
CA LYS A 209 11.90 -24.00 -4.29
C LYS A 209 11.51 -23.17 -3.08
N LEU A 210 10.60 -22.21 -3.23
CA LEU A 210 10.16 -21.38 -2.11
C LEU A 210 9.41 -22.19 -1.06
N VAL A 211 9.74 -21.97 0.21
CA VAL A 211 9.10 -22.64 1.33
C VAL A 211 7.78 -21.96 1.64
N VAL A 212 6.68 -22.67 1.36
CA VAL A 212 5.31 -22.19 1.63
C VAL A 212 4.83 -22.77 2.95
N GLY A 213 4.29 -21.95 3.85
CA GLY A 213 3.84 -22.49 5.14
C GLY A 213 3.36 -21.45 6.14
N ASN A 214 3.44 -21.85 7.41
CA ASN A 214 3.02 -21.04 8.54
C ASN A 214 3.93 -19.82 8.69
N GLN A 215 3.34 -18.63 8.77
CA GLN A 215 4.05 -17.36 8.93
C GLN A 215 4.85 -17.22 10.24
N LEU A 216 4.64 -18.09 11.20
CA LEU A 216 5.41 -18.14 12.46
C LEU A 216 6.68 -19.00 12.35
N ASP A 217 6.81 -19.80 11.29
CA ASP A 217 8.05 -20.54 11.03
C ASP A 217 9.04 -19.61 10.30
N PRO A 218 10.25 -19.38 10.88
CA PRO A 218 11.26 -18.52 10.26
C PRO A 218 11.78 -19.05 8.91
N LYS A 219 11.52 -20.29 8.56
CA LYS A 219 11.88 -20.88 7.27
C LYS A 219 10.84 -20.57 6.17
N THR A 220 9.65 -20.12 6.55
CA THR A 220 8.60 -19.79 5.57
C THR A 220 8.97 -18.53 4.77
N GLU A 221 9.01 -18.67 3.46
CA GLU A 221 9.26 -17.59 2.51
C GLU A 221 7.94 -17.03 1.93
N VAL A 222 6.95 -17.91 1.75
CA VAL A 222 5.60 -17.56 1.26
C VAL A 222 4.58 -17.98 2.31
N GLY A 223 4.03 -16.99 3.00
CA GLY A 223 3.02 -17.19 4.03
C GLY A 223 1.61 -17.37 3.47
N PRO A 224 0.58 -17.41 4.34
CA PRO A 224 -0.80 -17.56 3.93
C PRO A 224 -1.34 -16.30 3.22
N LEU A 225 -2.34 -16.50 2.40
CA LEU A 225 -3.25 -15.44 1.95
C LEU A 225 -4.08 -14.94 3.14
N ILE A 226 -4.57 -13.70 3.05
CA ILE A 226 -5.21 -13.02 4.19
C ILE A 226 -6.48 -13.73 4.71
N ASN A 227 -7.16 -14.45 3.85
CA ASN A 227 -8.33 -15.25 4.19
C ASN A 227 -8.61 -16.33 3.13
N HIS A 228 -9.50 -17.23 3.46
CA HIS A 228 -9.90 -18.36 2.61
C HIS A 228 -10.51 -17.93 1.25
N ASN A 229 -11.27 -16.85 1.22
CA ASN A 229 -11.88 -16.37 -0.03
C ASN A 229 -10.81 -15.92 -1.03
N GLU A 230 -9.69 -15.37 -0.56
CA GLU A 230 -8.59 -14.99 -1.43
C GLU A 230 -7.86 -16.21 -2.00
N VAL A 231 -7.79 -17.32 -1.28
CA VAL A 231 -7.26 -18.59 -1.80
C VAL A 231 -8.15 -19.10 -2.94
N ASN A 232 -9.46 -19.10 -2.74
CA ASN A 232 -10.43 -19.50 -3.77
C ASN A 232 -10.29 -18.62 -5.01
N ARG A 233 -10.24 -17.29 -4.81
CA ARG A 233 -10.09 -16.34 -5.91
C ARG A 233 -8.79 -16.56 -6.71
N VAL A 234 -7.67 -16.81 -6.05
CA VAL A 234 -6.40 -17.10 -6.72
C VAL A 234 -6.50 -18.40 -7.51
N GLU A 235 -7.10 -19.43 -6.92
CA GLU A 235 -7.31 -20.72 -7.61
C GLU A 235 -8.20 -20.57 -8.85
N GLU A 236 -9.29 -19.80 -8.76
CA GLU A 236 -10.17 -19.48 -9.88
C GLU A 236 -9.43 -18.75 -10.99
N TRP A 237 -8.60 -17.76 -10.68
CA TRP A 237 -7.80 -17.03 -11.66
C TRP A 237 -6.78 -17.89 -12.36
N VAL A 238 -6.11 -18.79 -11.65
CA VAL A 238 -5.18 -19.76 -12.25
C VAL A 238 -5.93 -20.72 -13.17
N ASN A 239 -7.11 -21.19 -12.77
CA ASN A 239 -7.96 -22.05 -13.60
C ASN A 239 -8.44 -21.32 -14.87
N GLU A 240 -8.87 -20.07 -14.73
CA GLU A 240 -9.29 -19.23 -15.85
C GLU A 240 -8.14 -19.04 -16.85
N ALA A 241 -6.92 -18.75 -16.38
CA ALA A 241 -5.75 -18.62 -17.24
C ALA A 241 -5.48 -19.89 -18.05
N VAL A 242 -5.55 -21.05 -17.40
CA VAL A 242 -5.40 -22.35 -18.10
C VAL A 242 -6.49 -22.55 -19.13
N THR A 243 -7.75 -22.27 -18.78
CA THR A 243 -8.89 -22.40 -19.73
C THR A 243 -8.72 -21.48 -20.94
N LYS A 244 -8.08 -20.33 -20.76
CA LYS A 244 -7.76 -19.38 -21.84
C LYS A 244 -6.46 -19.70 -22.60
N GLY A 245 -5.85 -20.87 -22.39
CA GLY A 245 -4.66 -21.35 -23.09
C GLY A 245 -3.33 -21.04 -22.39
N GLY A 246 -3.37 -20.55 -21.16
CA GLY A 246 -2.16 -20.37 -20.35
C GLY A 246 -1.51 -21.70 -19.99
N LYS A 247 -0.18 -21.75 -20.00
CA LYS A 247 0.62 -22.93 -19.62
C LYS A 247 1.18 -22.74 -18.20
N ILE A 248 0.89 -23.67 -17.31
CA ILE A 248 1.47 -23.68 -15.96
C ILE A 248 2.84 -24.37 -16.00
N LEU A 249 3.86 -23.71 -15.47
CA LEU A 249 5.24 -24.20 -15.39
C LEU A 249 5.64 -24.70 -14.01
N THR A 250 4.83 -24.40 -12.99
CA THR A 250 5.04 -24.83 -11.60
C THR A 250 3.92 -25.76 -11.14
N LYS A 251 3.98 -26.21 -9.88
CA LYS A 251 2.85 -26.90 -9.28
C LYS A 251 1.71 -25.91 -9.04
N LYS A 252 0.49 -26.37 -9.27
CA LYS A 252 -0.74 -25.67 -8.94
C LYS A 252 -1.38 -26.41 -7.77
N LYS A 253 -1.03 -26.03 -6.54
CA LYS A 253 -1.52 -26.74 -5.37
C LYS A 253 -1.90 -25.79 -4.25
N ARG A 254 -3.09 -26.02 -3.72
CA ARG A 254 -3.52 -25.45 -2.44
C ARG A 254 -2.86 -26.21 -1.29
N ILE A 255 -2.37 -25.50 -0.29
CA ILE A 255 -1.76 -26.07 0.93
C ILE A 255 -2.61 -25.64 2.12
N GLY A 256 -3.33 -26.59 2.69
CA GLY A 256 -4.31 -26.30 3.74
C GLY A 256 -5.38 -25.33 3.28
N ASP A 257 -5.88 -24.51 4.21
CA ASP A 257 -7.01 -23.61 3.96
C ASP A 257 -6.59 -22.20 3.54
N SER A 258 -5.32 -21.84 3.72
CA SER A 258 -4.89 -20.45 3.60
C SER A 258 -3.67 -20.22 2.70
N CYS A 259 -2.99 -21.25 2.23
CA CYS A 259 -1.82 -21.12 1.39
C CYS A 259 -2.08 -21.65 -0.04
N PHE A 260 -1.36 -21.07 -0.99
CA PHE A 260 -1.32 -21.52 -2.38
C PHE A 260 0.12 -21.52 -2.86
N GLU A 261 0.54 -22.57 -3.59
CA GLU A 261 1.90 -22.65 -4.12
C GLU A 261 2.18 -21.53 -5.13
N PRO A 262 3.41 -20.97 -5.16
CA PRO A 262 3.83 -20.05 -6.20
C PRO A 262 3.55 -20.62 -7.58
N THR A 263 2.77 -19.92 -8.37
CA THR A 263 2.33 -20.39 -9.70
C THR A 263 2.85 -19.47 -10.78
N VAL A 264 3.62 -20.05 -11.69
CA VAL A 264 4.19 -19.42 -12.89
C VAL A 264 3.57 -20.05 -14.13
#